data_0c6ddd579973005726c8133c00bcde37
#
_entry.id   0c6ddd579973005726c8133c00bcde37
#
_cell.length_a   1.000
_cell.length_b   1.000
_cell.length_c   1.000
_cell.angle_alpha   90.00
_cell.angle_beta   90.00
_cell.angle_gamma   90.00
#
_symmetry.space_group_name_H-M   'P 1'
#
loop_
_entity.id
_entity.type
_entity.pdbx_description
1 polymer ?
#
loop_
_entity_poly.entity_id
_entity_poly.type
_entity_poly.pdbx_seq_one_letter_code
_entity_poly.pdbx_strand_id
1 'polypeptide(L)'
;MNNRKLSFALALILSLSAMSCGSGGDVIGGETTTSEGGETTPEVTTPAEINRENAVIGLPELDFKGETINILYAGEKTYAQDVTAEETGDVVDDAVVARNRSVEELLKVKLNPIVFSDNTKETAEHLAKVILAGEDLYDLASVHQSYSKAYVSEGYYHNFANDQYIDFDKPWWNNEYMEEMVVGSERKFFLIGDISLMYLKSLGCIYYNKELYESIYKNPDEPYDLVFDGKWTFEKFDELTRGAYSDLNGDGTVDKADQFGAFGSKNKSVEHFVYGAGIRSTTKNKDGIPELTLYNEKTVSFAELLHKLYYENQGFLIAPNNQFTEELPMFQNGQVLFAPTWLRYADTFRDMKTDYGIVCMPKFLESDEYSTLVHDGTTVFVAPTTSKKTDMIGAVCEAFAFYNYKSVTPAYYEVALKVKYSRDDATAQMLDLIHSSAFTNFGYVYASQLDGLTSVREFVVNGAEDFASWYKSKESAALAGLAEVIETYKGIDG
;
A
#
# COMPACT_ATOMS: atom_id res chain seq x y z
N MET A 1 25.96 8.25 13.58
CA MET A 1 25.84 9.64 13.16
C MET A 1 26.14 9.72 11.67
N ASN A 2 25.16 9.61 10.83
CA ASN A 2 25.24 10.07 9.44
C ASN A 2 23.82 10.32 8.95
N ASN A 3 23.43 11.58 8.96
CA ASN A 3 22.16 12.08 8.43
C ASN A 3 22.23 12.03 6.89
N ARG A 4 21.50 11.14 6.26
CA ARG A 4 21.17 11.29 4.85
C ARG A 4 19.83 12.04 4.74
N LYS A 5 19.94 13.34 4.51
CA LYS A 5 18.81 14.15 4.05
C LYS A 5 18.64 13.88 2.56
N LEU A 6 17.55 13.19 2.19
CA LEU A 6 17.09 13.22 0.80
C LEU A 6 16.35 14.52 0.57
N SER A 7 16.99 15.43 -0.16
CA SER A 7 16.32 16.62 -0.69
C SER A 7 15.82 16.28 -2.09
N PHE A 8 14.51 16.23 -2.29
CA PHE A 8 13.93 16.22 -3.63
C PHE A 8 14.09 17.63 -4.23
N ALA A 9 15.02 17.77 -5.19
CA ALA A 9 15.10 18.94 -6.04
C ALA A 9 14.40 18.63 -7.37
N LEU A 10 13.21 19.20 -7.56
CA LEU A 10 12.53 19.20 -8.85
C LEU A 10 13.33 20.13 -9.80
N ALA A 11 14.04 19.53 -10.76
CA ALA A 11 14.70 20.30 -11.85
C ALA A 11 13.76 20.34 -13.06
N LEU A 12 13.10 21.47 -13.23
CA LEU A 12 12.32 21.80 -14.41
C LEU A 12 13.32 22.14 -15.53
N ILE A 13 13.49 21.27 -16.53
CA ILE A 13 14.27 21.55 -17.72
C ILE A 13 13.32 22.05 -18.81
N LEU A 14 13.30 23.37 -19.01
CA LEU A 14 12.73 24.01 -20.19
C LEU A 14 13.76 23.94 -21.33
N SER A 15 13.53 23.11 -22.32
CA SER A 15 14.26 23.10 -23.59
C SER A 15 13.68 24.14 -24.56
N LEU A 16 14.34 25.29 -24.69
CA LEU A 16 14.08 26.22 -25.78
C LEU A 16 14.93 25.82 -27.02
N SER A 17 14.26 25.33 -28.02
CA SER A 17 14.83 25.19 -29.37
C SER A 17 14.70 26.53 -30.10
N ALA A 18 15.83 27.19 -30.35
CA ALA A 18 15.90 28.31 -31.28
C ALA A 18 16.65 27.88 -32.55
N MET A 19 15.92 27.79 -33.66
CA MET A 19 16.48 27.79 -34.98
C MET A 19 17.01 29.19 -35.36
N SER A 20 18.25 29.30 -35.84
CA SER A 20 18.69 30.41 -36.68
C SER A 20 19.62 29.93 -37.75
N CYS A 21 19.18 30.16 -39.01
CA CYS A 21 20.01 30.12 -40.23
C CYS A 21 20.76 31.46 -40.42
N GLY A 22 21.98 31.41 -40.95
CA GLY A 22 22.58 32.61 -41.53
C GLY A 22 24.08 32.53 -41.79
N SER A 23 24.36 32.45 -42.99
CA SER A 23 25.56 32.38 -43.83
C SER A 23 26.77 33.29 -43.52
N GLY A 24 27.96 32.77 -43.75
CA GLY A 24 28.97 33.39 -44.66
C GLY A 24 30.09 34.20 -44.05
N GLY A 25 31.32 33.83 -44.41
CA GLY A 25 32.43 34.79 -44.55
C GLY A 25 33.75 34.47 -43.85
N ASP A 26 34.73 34.17 -44.69
CA ASP A 26 36.13 33.83 -44.53
C ASP A 26 36.99 34.75 -43.64
N VAL A 27 38.11 34.21 -43.19
CA VAL A 27 39.53 34.44 -43.45
C VAL A 27 40.47 34.63 -42.24
N ILE A 28 41.42 33.70 -42.14
CA ILE A 28 42.87 33.75 -41.77
C ILE A 28 43.31 34.27 -40.38
N GLY A 29 44.23 33.45 -39.79
CA GLY A 29 45.36 33.95 -39.03
C GLY A 29 45.65 33.17 -37.75
N GLY A 30 46.62 32.39 -37.77
CA GLY A 30 47.46 31.60 -36.96
C GLY A 30 47.83 32.08 -35.57
N GLU A 31 48.08 31.20 -34.69
CA GLU A 31 49.35 30.84 -34.05
C GLU A 31 49.09 30.06 -32.74
N THR A 32 49.86 29.04 -32.63
CA THR A 32 50.20 28.16 -31.51
C THR A 32 50.20 28.80 -30.11
N THR A 33 49.69 28.09 -29.10
CA THR A 33 50.48 27.66 -27.92
C THR A 33 49.75 26.73 -26.97
N THR A 34 50.46 25.67 -26.60
CA THR A 34 50.51 24.89 -25.33
C THR A 34 49.26 24.34 -24.71
N SER A 35 49.26 23.00 -24.73
CA SER A 35 48.49 22.08 -23.89
C SER A 35 48.66 22.32 -22.39
N GLU A 36 47.58 22.54 -21.66
CA GLU A 36 47.48 22.14 -20.27
C GLU A 36 46.42 21.04 -20.13
N GLY A 37 46.83 19.93 -19.55
CA GLY A 37 45.99 18.78 -19.30
C GLY A 37 44.90 19.13 -18.27
N GLY A 38 43.67 19.22 -18.74
CA GLY A 38 42.51 19.20 -17.89
C GLY A 38 42.23 17.75 -17.46
N GLU A 39 42.45 17.43 -16.20
CA GLU A 39 41.89 16.24 -15.58
C GLU A 39 40.36 16.31 -15.72
N THR A 40 39.79 15.49 -16.58
CA THR A 40 38.38 15.22 -16.62
C THR A 40 38.05 14.39 -15.37
N THR A 41 37.53 15.03 -14.34
CA THR A 41 36.87 14.35 -13.25
C THR A 41 35.77 13.49 -13.88
N PRO A 42 35.69 12.16 -13.56
CA PRO A 42 34.59 11.35 -14.05
C PRO A 42 33.28 11.93 -13.52
N GLU A 43 32.37 12.26 -14.41
CA GLU A 43 31.01 12.60 -14.09
C GLU A 43 30.41 11.39 -13.34
N VAL A 44 30.16 11.51 -12.05
CA VAL A 44 29.47 10.49 -11.28
C VAL A 44 28.04 10.51 -11.79
N THR A 45 27.77 9.70 -12.82
CA THR A 45 26.41 9.44 -13.27
C THR A 45 25.71 8.68 -12.16
N THR A 46 24.80 9.34 -11.45
CA THR A 46 23.86 8.67 -10.55
C THR A 46 23.13 7.61 -11.39
N PRO A 47 23.08 6.34 -10.97
CA PRO A 47 22.32 5.32 -11.69
C PRO A 47 20.89 5.83 -11.90
N ALA A 48 20.35 5.63 -13.09
CA ALA A 48 18.96 5.99 -13.37
C ALA A 48 18.05 5.21 -12.42
N GLU A 49 17.07 5.90 -11.82
CA GLU A 49 16.08 5.30 -10.96
C GLU A 49 15.35 4.17 -11.72
N ILE A 50 15.22 3.01 -11.09
CA ILE A 50 14.49 1.87 -11.69
C ILE A 50 13.00 2.18 -11.65
N ASN A 51 12.38 2.17 -12.82
CA ASN A 51 10.94 2.34 -12.99
C ASN A 51 10.35 1.23 -13.86
N ARG A 52 9.03 1.23 -14.06
CA ARG A 52 8.35 0.17 -14.83
C ARG A 52 8.83 0.03 -16.28
N GLU A 53 9.35 1.09 -16.88
CA GLU A 53 9.84 1.06 -18.28
C GLU A 53 11.21 0.41 -18.37
N ASN A 54 12.14 0.80 -17.49
CA ASN A 54 13.55 0.37 -17.54
C ASN A 54 13.86 -0.85 -16.65
N ALA A 55 12.89 -1.34 -15.86
CA ALA A 55 13.08 -2.50 -14.99
C ALA A 55 13.44 -3.76 -15.76
N VAL A 56 14.48 -4.44 -15.28
CA VAL A 56 14.97 -5.73 -15.80
C VAL A 56 15.06 -6.71 -14.64
N ILE A 57 14.58 -7.93 -14.85
CA ILE A 57 14.71 -9.01 -13.87
C ILE A 57 16.17 -9.41 -13.71
N GLY A 58 16.63 -9.58 -12.47
CA GLY A 58 18.02 -9.92 -12.13
C GLY A 58 18.34 -11.41 -12.15
N LEU A 59 17.37 -12.28 -12.49
CA LEU A 59 17.57 -13.72 -12.47
C LEU A 59 18.57 -14.18 -13.55
N PRO A 60 19.46 -15.13 -13.21
CA PRO A 60 20.28 -15.81 -14.21
C PRO A 60 19.42 -16.69 -15.11
N GLU A 61 20.01 -17.28 -16.15
CA GLU A 61 19.33 -18.28 -16.95
C GLU A 61 19.09 -19.54 -16.10
N LEU A 62 17.79 -19.87 -15.85
CA LEU A 62 17.35 -20.99 -15.03
C LEU A 62 16.51 -21.95 -15.87
N ASP A 63 16.67 -23.25 -15.61
CA ASP A 63 15.87 -24.31 -16.22
C ASP A 63 15.49 -25.35 -15.16
N PHE A 64 14.27 -25.25 -14.65
CA PHE A 64 13.71 -26.21 -13.68
C PHE A 64 13.03 -27.41 -14.36
N LYS A 65 13.27 -27.63 -15.66
CA LYS A 65 12.93 -28.85 -16.41
C LYS A 65 11.45 -29.25 -16.37
N GLY A 66 10.57 -28.28 -16.25
CA GLY A 66 9.13 -28.51 -16.19
C GLY A 66 8.64 -29.01 -14.83
N GLU A 67 9.43 -28.86 -13.77
CA GLU A 67 8.96 -29.15 -12.41
C GLU A 67 7.76 -28.27 -12.03
N THR A 68 6.91 -28.82 -11.16
CA THR A 68 5.67 -28.16 -10.75
C THR A 68 5.85 -27.46 -9.42
N ILE A 69 5.37 -26.23 -9.33
CA ILE A 69 5.14 -25.46 -8.10
C ILE A 69 3.66 -25.54 -7.73
N ASN A 70 3.36 -26.09 -6.58
CA ASN A 70 2.01 -26.14 -6.02
C ASN A 70 1.73 -24.88 -5.21
N ILE A 71 0.76 -24.05 -5.62
CA ILE A 71 0.46 -22.75 -5.00
C ILE A 71 -0.93 -22.78 -4.38
N LEU A 72 -1.00 -22.77 -3.04
CA LEU A 72 -2.26 -22.68 -2.30
C LEU A 72 -2.78 -21.24 -2.29
N TYR A 73 -4.09 -21.08 -2.49
CA TYR A 73 -4.75 -19.77 -2.37
C TYR A 73 -6.22 -19.90 -1.96
N ALA A 74 -6.86 -18.80 -1.52
CA ALA A 74 -8.29 -18.74 -1.27
C ALA A 74 -9.06 -18.46 -2.58
N GLY A 75 -10.12 -19.24 -2.83
CA GLY A 75 -10.83 -19.24 -4.12
C GLY A 75 -11.76 -18.07 -4.38
N GLU A 76 -12.04 -17.20 -3.39
CA GLU A 76 -12.79 -15.96 -3.64
C GLU A 76 -12.04 -15.10 -4.66
N LYS A 77 -12.74 -14.59 -5.70
CA LYS A 77 -12.14 -13.97 -6.88
C LYS A 77 -11.08 -12.91 -6.56
N THR A 78 -11.35 -12.07 -5.57
CA THR A 78 -10.45 -10.97 -5.21
C THR A 78 -9.07 -11.45 -4.75
N TYR A 79 -9.02 -12.57 -4.03
CA TYR A 79 -7.80 -13.20 -3.55
C TYR A 79 -7.17 -14.14 -4.59
N ALA A 80 -8.01 -14.80 -5.40
CA ALA A 80 -7.55 -15.72 -6.44
C ALA A 80 -6.64 -15.03 -7.47
N GLN A 81 -6.89 -13.77 -7.78
CA GLN A 81 -6.12 -12.97 -8.74
C GLN A 81 -4.64 -12.78 -8.35
N ASP A 82 -4.26 -13.03 -7.11
CA ASP A 82 -2.84 -13.09 -6.72
C ASP A 82 -2.10 -14.23 -7.43
N VAL A 83 -2.79 -15.36 -7.62
CA VAL A 83 -2.18 -16.60 -8.10
C VAL A 83 -2.64 -16.94 -9.52
N THR A 84 -3.94 -16.80 -9.81
CA THR A 84 -4.52 -17.25 -11.07
C THR A 84 -5.74 -16.42 -11.46
N ALA A 85 -6.05 -16.43 -12.76
CA ALA A 85 -7.27 -15.91 -13.32
C ALA A 85 -7.65 -16.71 -14.58
N GLU A 86 -8.86 -16.50 -15.08
CA GLU A 86 -9.29 -16.99 -16.39
C GLU A 86 -9.15 -15.88 -17.45
N GLU A 87 -8.86 -16.25 -18.68
CA GLU A 87 -8.80 -15.30 -19.82
C GLU A 87 -10.23 -14.93 -20.21
N THR A 88 -10.69 -13.75 -19.74
CA THR A 88 -12.09 -13.32 -19.87
C THR A 88 -12.26 -12.08 -20.74
N GLY A 89 -11.15 -11.44 -21.16
CA GLY A 89 -11.14 -10.11 -21.77
C GLY A 89 -11.18 -8.97 -20.75
N ASP A 90 -11.19 -9.28 -19.44
CA ASP A 90 -10.91 -8.29 -18.40
C ASP A 90 -9.40 -8.01 -18.37
N VAL A 91 -9.03 -6.73 -18.35
CA VAL A 91 -7.62 -6.30 -18.48
C VAL A 91 -6.74 -6.86 -17.36
N VAL A 92 -7.28 -6.95 -16.15
CA VAL A 92 -6.51 -7.45 -14.99
C VAL A 92 -6.40 -8.97 -15.02
N ASP A 93 -7.51 -9.67 -15.29
CA ASP A 93 -7.52 -11.13 -15.38
C ASP A 93 -6.57 -11.59 -16.50
N ASP A 94 -6.63 -10.97 -17.69
CA ASP A 94 -5.76 -11.30 -18.82
C ASP A 94 -4.28 -11.00 -18.52
N ALA A 95 -3.98 -9.92 -17.76
CA ALA A 95 -2.61 -9.62 -17.32
C ALA A 95 -2.08 -10.67 -16.33
N VAL A 96 -2.91 -11.18 -15.41
CA VAL A 96 -2.54 -12.27 -14.48
C VAL A 96 -2.23 -13.55 -15.27
N VAL A 97 -3.04 -13.90 -16.26
CA VAL A 97 -2.79 -15.06 -17.12
C VAL A 97 -1.48 -14.90 -17.90
N ALA A 98 -1.25 -13.73 -18.48
CA ALA A 98 -0.01 -13.43 -19.21
C ALA A 98 1.23 -13.49 -18.32
N ARG A 99 1.14 -12.96 -17.07
CA ARG A 99 2.18 -13.08 -16.05
C ARG A 99 2.53 -14.54 -15.78
N ASN A 100 1.54 -15.39 -15.54
CA ASN A 100 1.77 -16.81 -15.25
C ASN A 100 2.49 -17.51 -16.42
N ARG A 101 2.06 -17.29 -17.66
CA ARG A 101 2.73 -17.80 -18.86
C ARG A 101 4.20 -17.34 -18.94
N SER A 102 4.45 -16.06 -18.66
CA SER A 102 5.80 -15.48 -18.69
C SER A 102 6.72 -16.12 -17.64
N VAL A 103 6.22 -16.38 -16.44
CA VAL A 103 6.98 -17.06 -15.36
C VAL A 103 7.29 -18.52 -15.75
N GLU A 104 6.30 -19.26 -16.26
CA GLU A 104 6.47 -20.64 -16.72
C GLU A 104 7.48 -20.74 -17.85
N GLU A 105 7.45 -19.79 -18.80
CA GLU A 105 8.38 -19.74 -19.92
C GLU A 105 9.79 -19.37 -19.48
N LEU A 106 9.94 -18.34 -18.61
CA LEU A 106 11.24 -17.86 -18.13
C LEU A 106 11.99 -18.94 -17.36
N LEU A 107 11.29 -19.64 -16.45
CA LEU A 107 11.91 -20.54 -15.49
C LEU A 107 11.80 -22.03 -15.88
N LYS A 108 11.06 -22.34 -16.95
CA LYS A 108 10.75 -23.72 -17.36
C LYS A 108 10.09 -24.52 -16.22
N VAL A 109 9.13 -23.91 -15.53
CA VAL A 109 8.32 -24.50 -14.46
C VAL A 109 6.88 -24.70 -14.92
N LYS A 110 6.08 -25.41 -14.12
CA LYS A 110 4.62 -25.45 -14.21
C LYS A 110 4.03 -24.87 -12.94
N LEU A 111 3.18 -23.88 -13.06
CA LEU A 111 2.40 -23.36 -11.96
C LEU A 111 1.14 -24.20 -11.77
N ASN A 112 0.91 -24.71 -10.57
CA ASN A 112 -0.28 -25.49 -10.22
C ASN A 112 -1.05 -24.79 -9.11
N PRO A 113 -2.02 -23.90 -9.46
CA PRO A 113 -2.88 -23.24 -8.49
C PRO A 113 -3.81 -24.25 -7.81
N ILE A 114 -3.89 -24.22 -6.47
CA ILE A 114 -4.70 -25.14 -5.66
C ILE A 114 -5.59 -24.35 -4.71
N VAL A 115 -6.90 -24.52 -4.85
CA VAL A 115 -7.91 -23.98 -3.93
C VAL A 115 -8.25 -25.01 -2.87
N PHE A 116 -8.27 -24.59 -1.61
CA PHE A 116 -8.84 -25.38 -0.52
C PHE A 116 -10.23 -24.88 -0.13
N SER A 117 -10.39 -23.56 0.02
CA SER A 117 -11.65 -22.91 0.39
C SER A 117 -11.70 -21.50 -0.21
N ASP A 118 -12.89 -20.96 -0.40
CA ASP A 118 -13.09 -19.54 -0.71
C ASP A 118 -12.78 -18.65 0.52
N ASN A 119 -12.82 -19.23 1.71
CA ASN A 119 -12.58 -18.53 2.97
C ASN A 119 -11.08 -18.45 3.28
N THR A 120 -10.56 -17.25 3.39
CA THR A 120 -9.13 -16.97 3.64
C THR A 120 -8.64 -17.50 4.99
N LYS A 121 -9.49 -17.50 6.03
CA LYS A 121 -9.15 -18.05 7.34
C LYS A 121 -9.02 -19.57 7.28
N GLU A 122 -9.98 -20.24 6.65
CA GLU A 122 -9.95 -21.71 6.47
C GLU A 122 -8.73 -22.15 5.68
N THR A 123 -8.35 -21.37 4.64
CA THR A 123 -7.16 -21.64 3.82
C THR A 123 -5.86 -21.52 4.65
N ALA A 124 -5.71 -20.48 5.49
CA ALA A 124 -4.56 -20.34 6.36
C ALA A 124 -4.48 -21.43 7.44
N GLU A 125 -5.60 -21.78 8.05
CA GLU A 125 -5.69 -22.88 9.04
C GLU A 125 -5.39 -24.25 8.42
N HIS A 126 -5.83 -24.46 7.17
CA HIS A 126 -5.52 -25.69 6.43
C HIS A 126 -4.02 -25.81 6.16
N LEU A 127 -3.38 -24.74 5.66
CA LEU A 127 -1.94 -24.72 5.44
C LEU A 127 -1.18 -25.09 6.71
N ALA A 128 -1.54 -24.48 7.84
CA ALA A 128 -0.89 -24.78 9.12
C ALA A 128 -1.03 -26.26 9.53
N LYS A 129 -2.21 -26.88 9.30
CA LYS A 129 -2.44 -28.30 9.59
C LYS A 129 -1.59 -29.21 8.71
N VAL A 130 -1.45 -28.89 7.42
CA VAL A 130 -0.60 -29.63 6.47
C VAL A 130 0.86 -29.57 6.90
N ILE A 131 1.36 -28.39 7.27
CA ILE A 131 2.75 -28.21 7.75
C ILE A 131 2.98 -28.99 9.05
N LEU A 132 2.06 -28.88 10.02
CA LEU A 132 2.14 -29.60 11.30
C LEU A 132 2.15 -31.13 11.09
N ALA A 133 1.43 -31.65 10.08
CA ALA A 133 1.43 -33.05 9.72
C ALA A 133 2.73 -33.49 9.01
N GLY A 134 3.62 -32.56 8.65
CA GLY A 134 4.86 -32.84 7.90
C GLY A 134 4.61 -33.20 6.43
N GLU A 135 3.45 -32.83 5.87
CA GLU A 135 3.07 -33.14 4.50
C GLU A 135 3.62 -32.08 3.52
N ASP A 136 4.25 -32.52 2.43
CA ASP A 136 4.79 -31.70 1.35
C ASP A 136 3.76 -31.56 0.21
N LEU A 137 2.64 -30.87 0.47
CA LEU A 137 1.55 -30.68 -0.49
C LEU A 137 1.68 -29.37 -1.26
N TYR A 138 2.20 -28.33 -0.62
CA TYR A 138 2.29 -26.99 -1.16
C TYR A 138 3.72 -26.50 -1.11
N ASP A 139 4.12 -25.80 -2.16
CA ASP A 139 5.44 -25.16 -2.26
C ASP A 139 5.37 -23.68 -1.87
N LEU A 140 4.28 -23.03 -2.27
CA LEU A 140 4.02 -21.61 -2.05
C LEU A 140 2.55 -21.41 -1.65
N ALA A 141 2.25 -20.39 -0.89
CA ALA A 141 0.87 -20.03 -0.57
C ALA A 141 0.66 -18.51 -0.53
N SER A 142 -0.43 -18.05 -1.15
CA SER A 142 -0.98 -16.71 -0.96
C SER A 142 -2.02 -16.78 0.16
N VAL A 143 -1.72 -16.19 1.32
CA VAL A 143 -2.52 -16.29 2.54
C VAL A 143 -2.80 -14.95 3.15
N HIS A 144 -3.96 -14.83 3.79
CA HIS A 144 -4.37 -13.58 4.46
C HIS A 144 -3.45 -13.30 5.65
N GLN A 145 -2.84 -12.10 5.66
CA GLN A 145 -1.86 -11.66 6.66
C GLN A 145 -2.32 -11.88 8.10
N SER A 146 -3.53 -11.45 8.43
CA SER A 146 -4.02 -11.48 9.83
C SER A 146 -4.17 -12.88 10.40
N TYR A 147 -4.40 -13.88 9.57
CA TYR A 147 -4.56 -15.29 9.99
C TYR A 147 -3.23 -16.05 9.96
N SER A 148 -2.23 -15.58 9.20
CA SER A 148 -0.98 -16.32 8.96
C SER A 148 0.15 -15.91 9.91
N LYS A 149 0.10 -14.69 10.46
CA LYS A 149 1.17 -14.12 11.30
C LYS A 149 1.52 -14.97 12.54
N ALA A 150 0.53 -15.64 13.13
CA ALA A 150 0.75 -16.49 14.30
C ALA A 150 1.62 -17.72 14.00
N TYR A 151 1.63 -18.20 12.75
CA TYR A 151 2.35 -19.42 12.37
C TYR A 151 3.85 -19.20 12.13
N VAL A 152 4.31 -17.94 12.12
CA VAL A 152 5.75 -17.63 12.10
C VAL A 152 6.41 -18.15 13.38
N SER A 153 5.81 -17.89 14.54
CA SER A 153 6.34 -18.34 15.84
C SER A 153 6.37 -19.85 15.99
N GLU A 154 5.56 -20.56 15.20
CA GLU A 154 5.55 -22.02 15.14
C GLU A 154 6.64 -22.60 14.22
N GLY A 155 7.42 -21.74 13.52
CA GLY A 155 8.46 -22.15 12.58
C GLY A 155 7.91 -22.78 11.28
N TYR A 156 6.73 -22.36 10.84
CA TYR A 156 6.05 -23.00 9.69
C TYR A 156 6.51 -22.47 8.34
N TYR A 157 7.17 -21.29 8.30
CA TYR A 157 7.53 -20.65 7.05
C TYR A 157 9.04 -20.50 6.88
N HIS A 158 9.51 -20.66 5.64
CA HIS A 158 10.89 -20.38 5.27
C HIS A 158 11.24 -18.91 5.46
N ASN A 159 12.48 -18.67 5.89
CA ASN A 159 13.05 -17.32 5.93
C ASN A 159 13.75 -17.02 4.59
N PHE A 160 13.23 -16.03 3.85
CA PHE A 160 13.78 -15.59 2.56
C PHE A 160 14.86 -14.53 2.68
N ALA A 161 15.28 -14.11 3.88
CA ALA A 161 16.20 -12.98 4.05
C ALA A 161 17.51 -13.13 3.28
N ASN A 162 17.96 -14.37 3.08
CA ASN A 162 19.20 -14.71 2.36
C ASN A 162 18.92 -15.53 1.08
N ASP A 163 17.72 -15.42 0.50
CA ASP A 163 17.42 -16.13 -0.75
C ASP A 163 18.29 -15.58 -1.89
N GLN A 164 18.89 -16.50 -2.66
CA GLN A 164 19.86 -16.13 -3.70
C GLN A 164 19.23 -15.51 -4.95
N TYR A 165 17.92 -15.65 -5.14
CA TYR A 165 17.21 -15.18 -6.33
C TYR A 165 16.34 -13.96 -6.09
N ILE A 166 16.05 -13.60 -4.84
CA ILE A 166 15.24 -12.46 -4.49
C ILE A 166 16.12 -11.24 -4.21
N ASP A 167 15.92 -10.17 -4.96
CA ASP A 167 16.60 -8.89 -4.74
C ASP A 167 15.62 -7.89 -4.09
N PHE A 168 15.64 -7.84 -2.77
CA PHE A 168 14.73 -6.99 -1.99
C PHE A 168 14.97 -5.48 -2.15
N ASP A 169 16.02 -5.05 -2.84
CA ASP A 169 16.26 -3.64 -3.18
C ASP A 169 15.50 -3.20 -4.44
N LYS A 170 14.82 -4.11 -5.10
CA LYS A 170 14.01 -3.82 -6.29
C LYS A 170 12.68 -3.18 -5.95
N PRO A 171 12.16 -2.29 -6.84
CA PRO A 171 10.96 -1.51 -6.56
C PRO A 171 9.65 -2.33 -6.48
N TRP A 172 9.67 -3.57 -6.87
CA TRP A 172 8.51 -4.48 -6.74
C TRP A 172 8.38 -5.13 -5.37
N TRP A 173 9.35 -4.94 -4.46
CA TRP A 173 9.30 -5.42 -3.09
C TRP A 173 9.04 -4.27 -2.11
N ASN A 174 8.18 -4.50 -1.12
CA ASN A 174 8.05 -3.60 0.02
C ASN A 174 8.85 -4.14 1.22
N ASN A 175 10.15 -3.85 1.20
CA ASN A 175 11.08 -4.35 2.21
C ASN A 175 10.75 -3.84 3.62
N GLU A 176 10.42 -2.55 3.75
CA GLU A 176 10.02 -1.95 5.03
C GLU A 176 8.78 -2.64 5.62
N TYR A 177 7.79 -2.95 4.77
CA TYR A 177 6.61 -3.68 5.19
C TYR A 177 6.95 -5.07 5.75
N MET A 178 7.80 -5.83 5.06
CA MET A 178 8.22 -7.17 5.49
C MET A 178 8.95 -7.12 6.84
N GLU A 179 9.79 -6.11 7.04
CA GLU A 179 10.48 -5.88 8.30
C GLU A 179 9.52 -5.56 9.44
N GLU A 180 8.47 -4.76 9.19
CA GLU A 180 7.45 -4.44 10.17
C GLU A 180 6.57 -5.64 10.59
N MET A 181 6.54 -6.71 9.82
CA MET A 181 5.73 -7.90 10.15
C MET A 181 6.37 -8.84 11.16
N VAL A 182 7.65 -8.72 11.47
CA VAL A 182 8.42 -9.68 12.26
C VAL A 182 9.16 -9.01 13.42
N VAL A 183 9.70 -9.79 14.36
CA VAL A 183 10.60 -9.32 15.40
C VAL A 183 12.03 -9.75 15.06
N GLY A 184 12.99 -8.81 15.20
CA GLY A 184 14.39 -9.02 14.89
C GLY A 184 14.75 -8.54 13.48
N SER A 185 16.05 -8.48 13.20
CA SER A 185 16.63 -8.17 11.90
C SER A 185 16.85 -9.46 11.08
N GLU A 186 17.04 -9.29 9.75
CA GLU A 186 17.40 -10.39 8.84
C GLU A 186 16.37 -11.54 8.77
N ARG A 187 15.09 -11.20 8.95
CA ARG A 187 13.97 -12.16 8.90
C ARG A 187 12.92 -11.70 7.89
N LYS A 188 12.62 -12.55 6.92
CA LYS A 188 11.61 -12.33 5.88
C LYS A 188 10.81 -13.61 5.65
N PHE A 189 9.83 -13.85 6.52
CA PHE A 189 8.93 -15.00 6.43
C PHE A 189 7.73 -14.73 5.52
N PHE A 190 7.46 -13.46 5.25
CA PHE A 190 6.38 -12.99 4.41
C PHE A 190 6.96 -12.21 3.23
N LEU A 191 6.50 -12.52 2.03
CA LEU A 191 6.83 -11.77 0.84
C LEU A 191 5.64 -10.89 0.46
N ILE A 192 5.87 -9.58 0.31
CA ILE A 192 4.85 -8.60 -0.05
C ILE A 192 5.44 -7.46 -0.90
N GLY A 193 4.58 -6.83 -1.66
CA GLY A 193 4.85 -5.85 -2.68
C GLY A 193 4.03 -6.20 -3.90
N ASP A 194 4.53 -5.92 -5.09
CA ASP A 194 3.81 -6.25 -6.34
C ASP A 194 3.60 -7.76 -6.56
N ILE A 195 4.23 -8.64 -5.77
CA ILE A 195 3.92 -10.09 -5.81
C ILE A 195 2.44 -10.36 -5.58
N SER A 196 1.74 -9.51 -4.82
CA SER A 196 0.32 -9.63 -4.47
C SER A 196 -0.49 -8.50 -5.09
N LEU A 197 -1.48 -8.84 -5.94
CA LEU A 197 -2.46 -7.86 -6.41
C LEU A 197 -3.36 -7.38 -5.26
N MET A 198 -3.60 -8.25 -4.25
CA MET A 198 -4.37 -7.89 -3.07
C MET A 198 -3.66 -6.83 -2.22
N TYR A 199 -2.33 -6.76 -2.27
CA TYR A 199 -1.56 -5.66 -1.67
C TYR A 199 -1.98 -4.31 -2.27
N LEU A 200 -2.01 -4.18 -3.60
CA LEU A 200 -2.48 -2.96 -4.28
C LEU A 200 -3.93 -2.64 -3.92
N LYS A 201 -4.80 -3.64 -3.97
CA LYS A 201 -6.22 -3.50 -3.64
C LYS A 201 -6.47 -3.08 -2.20
N SER A 202 -5.51 -3.31 -1.32
CA SER A 202 -5.56 -2.97 0.11
C SER A 202 -4.97 -1.61 0.47
N LEU A 203 -4.45 -0.85 -0.49
CA LEU A 203 -3.92 0.49 -0.26
C LEU A 203 -5.06 1.46 0.11
N GLY A 204 -4.87 2.19 1.23
CA GLY A 204 -5.81 3.21 1.69
C GLY A 204 -5.79 4.44 0.78
N CYS A 205 -6.96 4.92 0.38
CA CYS A 205 -7.09 6.14 -0.42
C CYS A 205 -8.42 6.83 -0.15
N ILE A 206 -8.59 8.01 -0.70
CA ILE A 206 -9.85 8.75 -0.69
C ILE A 206 -10.31 8.98 -2.12
N TYR A 207 -11.48 8.42 -2.48
CA TYR A 207 -12.18 8.81 -3.69
C TYR A 207 -12.94 10.10 -3.43
N TYR A 208 -13.05 10.97 -4.44
CA TYR A 208 -13.90 12.16 -4.35
C TYR A 208 -14.71 12.35 -5.63
N ASN A 209 -15.95 12.82 -5.49
CA ASN A 209 -16.84 13.10 -6.60
C ASN A 209 -16.48 14.45 -7.21
N LYS A 210 -15.93 14.48 -8.43
CA LYS A 210 -15.46 15.69 -9.10
C LYS A 210 -16.59 16.68 -9.40
N GLU A 211 -17.76 16.18 -9.82
CA GLU A 211 -18.92 17.04 -10.13
C GLU A 211 -19.47 17.71 -8.86
N LEU A 212 -19.58 16.96 -7.76
CA LEU A 212 -20.02 17.50 -6.48
C LEU A 212 -18.99 18.51 -5.94
N TYR A 213 -17.70 18.19 -6.05
CA TYR A 213 -16.61 19.10 -5.65
C TYR A 213 -16.67 20.42 -6.44
N GLU A 214 -16.81 20.34 -7.79
CA GLU A 214 -16.95 21.51 -8.65
C GLU A 214 -18.18 22.36 -8.29
N SER A 215 -19.30 21.72 -7.96
CA SER A 215 -20.51 22.44 -7.58
C SER A 215 -20.33 23.28 -6.31
N ILE A 216 -19.56 22.78 -5.34
CA ILE A 216 -19.34 23.40 -4.04
C ILE A 216 -18.13 24.36 -4.07
N TYR A 217 -16.96 23.88 -4.52
CA TYR A 217 -15.67 24.55 -4.42
C TYR A 217 -15.13 25.12 -5.73
N LYS A 218 -15.79 24.86 -6.88
CA LYS A 218 -15.52 25.46 -8.20
C LYS A 218 -14.28 24.96 -8.94
N ASN A 219 -13.39 24.20 -8.29
CA ASN A 219 -12.20 23.62 -8.92
C ASN A 219 -12.14 22.11 -8.62
N PRO A 220 -12.56 21.23 -9.57
CA PRO A 220 -12.62 19.80 -9.33
C PRO A 220 -11.25 19.15 -9.18
N ASP A 221 -10.16 19.82 -9.53
CA ASP A 221 -8.79 19.31 -9.43
C ASP A 221 -8.04 19.85 -8.18
N GLU A 222 -8.66 20.72 -7.39
CA GLU A 222 -8.07 21.26 -6.16
C GLU A 222 -7.55 20.18 -5.20
N PRO A 223 -8.21 19.00 -5.00
CA PRO A 223 -7.65 17.96 -4.16
C PRO A 223 -6.28 17.46 -4.62
N TYR A 224 -6.03 17.39 -5.93
CA TYR A 224 -4.69 17.05 -6.46
C TYR A 224 -3.68 18.15 -6.18
N ASP A 225 -4.06 19.41 -6.44
CA ASP A 225 -3.22 20.58 -6.17
C ASP A 225 -2.81 20.62 -4.69
N LEU A 226 -3.75 20.37 -3.77
CA LEU A 226 -3.48 20.31 -2.33
C LEU A 226 -2.47 19.21 -1.97
N VAL A 227 -2.55 18.03 -2.61
CA VAL A 227 -1.56 16.97 -2.38
C VAL A 227 -0.19 17.35 -2.91
N PHE A 228 -0.09 17.83 -4.17
CA PHE A 228 1.19 18.22 -4.78
C PHE A 228 1.86 19.40 -4.09
N ASP A 229 1.07 20.36 -3.57
CA ASP A 229 1.54 21.47 -2.77
C ASP A 229 1.92 21.08 -1.33
N GLY A 230 1.67 19.83 -0.93
CA GLY A 230 1.90 19.34 0.44
C GLY A 230 0.91 19.91 1.48
N LYS A 231 -0.25 20.41 1.04
CA LYS A 231 -1.29 21.04 1.87
C LYS A 231 -2.50 20.14 2.14
N TRP A 232 -2.51 18.90 1.60
CA TRP A 232 -3.55 17.93 1.87
C TRP A 232 -3.38 17.34 3.26
N THR A 233 -3.88 18.10 4.28
CA THR A 233 -3.80 17.73 5.70
C THR A 233 -5.15 17.25 6.21
N PHE A 234 -5.15 16.57 7.36
CA PHE A 234 -6.38 16.13 8.03
C PHE A 234 -7.29 17.30 8.42
N GLU A 235 -6.71 18.43 8.82
CA GLU A 235 -7.46 19.65 9.09
C GLU A 235 -8.15 20.19 7.83
N LYS A 236 -7.45 20.19 6.68
CA LYS A 236 -8.06 20.57 5.39
C LYS A 236 -9.14 19.61 4.96
N PHE A 237 -8.96 18.30 5.19
CA PHE A 237 -10.00 17.30 4.94
C PHE A 237 -11.24 17.52 5.82
N ASP A 238 -11.06 17.80 7.13
CA ASP A 238 -12.17 18.13 8.05
C ASP A 238 -12.92 19.39 7.61
N GLU A 239 -12.18 20.45 7.22
CA GLU A 239 -12.76 21.70 6.70
C GLU A 239 -13.63 21.47 5.47
N LEU A 240 -13.10 20.77 4.46
CA LEU A 240 -13.82 20.47 3.23
C LEU A 240 -15.02 19.54 3.48
N THR A 241 -14.86 18.56 4.37
CA THR A 241 -15.96 17.67 4.78
C THR A 241 -17.09 18.45 5.42
N ARG A 242 -16.78 19.35 6.33
CA ARG A 242 -17.76 20.23 7.01
C ARG A 242 -18.46 21.17 6.04
N GLY A 243 -17.71 21.77 5.13
CA GLY A 243 -18.23 22.71 4.14
C GLY A 243 -19.14 22.10 3.09
N ALA A 244 -19.08 20.79 2.90
CA ALA A 244 -19.89 20.08 1.91
C ALA A 244 -21.24 19.58 2.47
N TYR A 245 -21.49 19.70 3.77
CA TYR A 245 -22.79 19.32 4.35
C TYR A 245 -23.92 20.21 3.84
N SER A 246 -25.06 19.61 3.51
CA SER A 246 -26.29 20.33 3.17
C SER A 246 -27.52 19.52 3.58
N ASP A 247 -28.40 20.13 4.35
CA ASP A 247 -29.74 19.63 4.65
C ASP A 247 -30.60 19.77 3.39
N LEU A 248 -30.77 18.66 2.64
CA LEU A 248 -31.44 18.67 1.33
C LEU A 248 -32.96 18.69 1.45
N ASN A 249 -33.53 18.14 2.52
CA ASN A 249 -34.97 18.08 2.73
C ASN A 249 -35.50 19.26 3.57
N GLY A 250 -34.61 20.03 4.24
CA GLY A 250 -34.95 21.22 5.02
C GLY A 250 -35.64 20.91 6.36
N ASP A 251 -35.49 19.69 6.88
CA ASP A 251 -36.16 19.28 8.14
C ASP A 251 -35.33 19.56 9.39
N GLY A 252 -34.08 19.97 9.25
CA GLY A 252 -33.14 20.26 10.33
C GLY A 252 -32.60 19.05 11.06
N THR A 253 -32.86 17.83 10.54
CA THR A 253 -32.34 16.57 11.10
C THR A 253 -31.18 16.09 10.24
N VAL A 254 -30.07 15.73 10.88
CA VAL A 254 -28.91 15.16 10.15
C VAL A 254 -29.21 13.67 9.94
N ASP A 255 -29.54 13.30 8.72
CA ASP A 255 -29.83 11.91 8.34
C ASP A 255 -29.43 11.58 6.89
N LYS A 256 -29.66 10.35 6.45
CA LYS A 256 -29.27 9.88 5.11
C LYS A 256 -30.02 10.52 3.93
N ALA A 257 -30.99 11.42 4.18
CA ALA A 257 -31.59 12.23 3.14
C ALA A 257 -30.74 13.46 2.77
N ASP A 258 -29.71 13.77 3.58
CA ASP A 258 -28.84 14.92 3.41
C ASP A 258 -27.64 14.63 2.51
N GLN A 259 -26.94 15.71 2.15
CA GLN A 259 -25.64 15.66 1.51
C GLN A 259 -24.52 15.70 2.55
N PHE A 260 -23.53 14.81 2.41
CA PHE A 260 -22.39 14.74 3.32
C PHE A 260 -21.07 15.05 2.61
N GLY A 261 -20.12 15.55 3.41
CA GLY A 261 -18.75 15.76 2.96
C GLY A 261 -17.96 14.45 2.88
N ALA A 262 -18.12 13.56 3.86
CA ALA A 262 -17.45 12.27 3.86
C ALA A 262 -18.20 11.23 4.69
N PHE A 263 -17.81 9.97 4.57
CA PHE A 263 -18.22 8.91 5.48
C PHE A 263 -17.01 8.14 6.02
N GLY A 264 -17.21 7.43 7.12
CA GLY A 264 -16.20 6.50 7.67
C GLY A 264 -16.74 5.65 8.80
N SER A 265 -16.19 4.46 8.98
CA SER A 265 -16.53 3.58 10.11
C SER A 265 -15.69 3.91 11.34
N LYS A 266 -16.20 3.58 12.52
CA LYS A 266 -15.47 3.63 13.78
C LYS A 266 -14.46 2.47 13.94
N ASN A 267 -14.11 1.81 12.86
CA ASN A 267 -13.22 0.65 12.81
C ASN A 267 -12.05 0.93 11.85
N LYS A 268 -12.10 0.40 10.63
CA LYS A 268 -10.99 0.47 9.69
C LYS A 268 -10.68 1.89 9.20
N SER A 269 -11.69 2.75 9.08
CA SER A 269 -11.45 4.16 8.71
C SER A 269 -10.61 4.90 9.76
N VAL A 270 -10.81 4.61 11.05
CA VAL A 270 -9.99 5.17 12.14
C VAL A 270 -8.51 4.82 11.95
N GLU A 271 -8.22 3.55 11.66
CA GLU A 271 -6.84 3.10 11.43
C GLU A 271 -6.20 3.81 10.23
N HIS A 272 -6.93 3.93 9.12
CA HIS A 272 -6.43 4.61 7.94
C HIS A 272 -6.14 6.10 8.19
N PHE A 273 -6.98 6.79 8.96
CA PHE A 273 -6.71 8.18 9.34
C PHE A 273 -5.51 8.29 10.29
N VAL A 274 -5.43 7.45 11.33
CA VAL A 274 -4.32 7.49 12.30
C VAL A 274 -2.97 7.23 11.62
N TYR A 275 -2.89 6.16 10.86
CA TYR A 275 -1.63 5.77 10.22
C TYR A 275 -1.33 6.63 8.99
N GLY A 276 -2.34 7.08 8.24
CA GLY A 276 -2.21 8.06 7.17
C GLY A 276 -1.67 9.41 7.65
N ALA A 277 -2.03 9.84 8.87
CA ALA A 277 -1.47 11.01 9.53
C ALA A 277 0.01 10.84 9.95
N GLY A 278 0.66 9.72 9.60
CA GLY A 278 2.05 9.45 9.92
C GLY A 278 2.30 9.06 11.38
N ILE A 279 1.26 8.65 12.12
CA ILE A 279 1.40 8.12 13.47
C ILE A 279 1.93 6.69 13.38
N ARG A 280 2.89 6.37 14.24
CA ARG A 280 3.44 5.03 14.41
C ARG A 280 3.18 4.56 15.84
N SER A 281 2.43 3.48 15.98
CA SER A 281 2.07 2.95 17.30
C SER A 281 3.23 2.20 17.97
N THR A 282 4.11 1.65 17.15
CA THR A 282 5.39 1.07 17.56
C THR A 282 6.51 1.57 16.67
N THR A 283 7.72 1.59 17.20
CA THR A 283 8.96 1.78 16.44
C THR A 283 9.93 0.67 16.79
N LYS A 284 10.79 0.28 15.86
CA LYS A 284 11.81 -0.74 16.11
C LYS A 284 13.12 -0.11 16.51
N ASN A 285 13.78 -0.69 17.51
CA ASN A 285 15.14 -0.33 17.87
C ASN A 285 16.16 -0.92 16.86
N LYS A 286 17.45 -0.66 17.08
CA LYS A 286 18.54 -1.11 16.19
C LYS A 286 18.62 -2.64 16.00
N ASP A 287 18.06 -3.41 16.92
CA ASP A 287 18.07 -4.87 16.89
C ASP A 287 16.74 -5.42 16.27
N GLY A 288 15.91 -4.55 15.70
CA GLY A 288 14.62 -4.90 15.09
C GLY A 288 13.54 -5.26 16.13
N ILE A 289 13.74 -4.90 17.40
CA ILE A 289 12.77 -5.18 18.48
C ILE A 289 11.77 -4.02 18.55
N PRO A 290 10.46 -4.28 18.44
CA PRO A 290 9.43 -3.25 18.51
C PRO A 290 9.27 -2.70 19.94
N GLU A 291 9.08 -1.39 20.02
CA GLU A 291 8.82 -0.65 21.26
C GLU A 291 7.52 0.13 21.09
N LEU A 292 6.69 0.21 22.13
CA LEU A 292 5.44 0.96 22.10
C LEU A 292 5.74 2.47 22.15
N THR A 293 5.34 3.20 21.09
CA THR A 293 5.62 4.64 20.91
C THR A 293 4.37 5.48 20.62
N LEU A 294 3.19 4.87 20.73
CA LEU A 294 1.91 5.52 20.41
C LEU A 294 1.64 6.79 21.22
N TYR A 295 2.04 6.84 22.51
CA TYR A 295 1.77 7.98 23.36
C TYR A 295 2.83 9.07 23.20
N ASN A 296 2.50 10.07 22.41
CA ASN A 296 3.33 11.27 22.18
C ASN A 296 2.44 12.47 21.84
N GLU A 297 3.01 13.69 21.81
CA GLU A 297 2.26 14.93 21.57
C GLU A 297 1.52 14.91 20.22
N LYS A 298 2.15 14.37 19.17
CA LYS A 298 1.54 14.26 17.83
C LYS A 298 0.27 13.41 17.89
N THR A 299 0.33 12.25 18.54
CA THR A 299 -0.81 11.34 18.65
C THR A 299 -1.94 11.94 19.49
N VAL A 300 -1.61 12.60 20.62
CA VAL A 300 -2.62 13.27 21.45
C VAL A 300 -3.36 14.34 20.66
N SER A 301 -2.61 15.23 19.98
CA SER A 301 -3.21 16.30 19.17
C SER A 301 -4.04 15.77 18.00
N PHE A 302 -3.57 14.70 17.33
CA PHE A 302 -4.32 14.08 16.24
C PHE A 302 -5.60 13.39 16.74
N ALA A 303 -5.54 12.72 17.90
CA ALA A 303 -6.71 12.08 18.51
C ALA A 303 -7.83 13.10 18.82
N GLU A 304 -7.49 14.31 19.23
CA GLU A 304 -8.47 15.40 19.41
C GLU A 304 -9.13 15.82 18.08
N LEU A 305 -8.36 15.93 17.00
CA LEU A 305 -8.90 16.25 15.66
C LEU A 305 -9.78 15.12 15.14
N LEU A 306 -9.35 13.87 15.33
CA LEU A 306 -10.12 12.70 14.94
C LEU A 306 -11.45 12.62 15.69
N HIS A 307 -11.45 12.92 17.01
CA HIS A 307 -12.66 13.02 17.81
C HIS A 307 -13.62 14.08 17.26
N LYS A 308 -13.11 15.27 16.91
CA LYS A 308 -13.91 16.35 16.33
C LYS A 308 -14.54 15.93 15.00
N LEU A 309 -13.78 15.27 14.11
CA LEU A 309 -14.33 14.75 12.86
C LEU A 309 -15.53 13.83 13.10
N TYR A 310 -15.40 12.88 14.04
CA TYR A 310 -16.43 11.87 14.29
C TYR A 310 -17.64 12.38 15.08
N TYR A 311 -17.50 13.38 15.94
CA TYR A 311 -18.54 13.79 16.88
C TYR A 311 -19.02 15.24 16.75
N GLU A 312 -18.24 16.10 16.08
CA GLU A 312 -18.58 17.52 15.97
C GLU A 312 -18.75 17.98 14.51
N ASN A 313 -18.34 17.17 13.53
CA ASN A 313 -18.48 17.50 12.12
C ASN A 313 -19.76 16.88 11.55
N GLN A 314 -20.81 17.70 11.34
CA GLN A 314 -22.09 17.26 10.76
C GLN A 314 -21.93 16.74 9.32
N GLY A 315 -20.91 17.16 8.61
CA GLY A 315 -20.59 16.64 7.26
C GLY A 315 -19.97 15.26 7.23
N PHE A 316 -19.66 14.65 8.38
CA PHE A 316 -19.07 13.32 8.45
C PHE A 316 -20.11 12.27 8.87
N LEU A 317 -20.49 11.41 7.91
CA LEU A 317 -21.44 10.32 8.13
C LEU A 317 -20.75 9.10 8.73
N ILE A 318 -21.15 8.70 9.94
CA ILE A 318 -20.60 7.51 10.59
C ILE A 318 -21.29 6.27 10.02
N ALA A 319 -20.55 5.47 9.26
CA ALA A 319 -21.00 4.19 8.75
C ALA A 319 -21.06 3.13 9.88
N PRO A 320 -22.08 2.25 9.91
CA PRO A 320 -22.23 1.25 10.96
C PRO A 320 -21.16 0.15 10.93
N ASN A 321 -20.56 -0.09 9.77
CA ASN A 321 -19.54 -1.12 9.57
C ASN A 321 -18.61 -0.77 8.39
N ASN A 322 -17.66 -1.67 8.05
CA ASN A 322 -16.70 -1.47 6.97
C ASN A 322 -17.18 -1.94 5.59
N GLN A 323 -18.38 -2.49 5.46
CA GLN A 323 -18.94 -2.88 4.17
C GLN A 323 -19.47 -1.67 3.39
N PHE A 324 -19.81 -0.57 4.10
CA PHE A 324 -20.31 0.67 3.51
C PHE A 324 -21.49 0.46 2.56
N THR A 325 -22.39 -0.47 2.93
CA THR A 325 -23.48 -0.97 2.07
C THR A 325 -24.41 0.15 1.59
N GLU A 326 -24.62 1.19 2.41
CA GLU A 326 -25.46 2.32 2.07
C GLU A 326 -24.64 3.53 1.63
N GLU A 327 -23.43 3.70 2.19
CA GLU A 327 -22.59 4.87 1.99
C GLU A 327 -21.92 4.87 0.58
N LEU A 328 -21.54 3.69 0.06
CA LEU A 328 -21.01 3.58 -1.31
C LEU A 328 -22.05 3.98 -2.36
N PRO A 329 -23.30 3.51 -2.33
CA PRO A 329 -24.36 4.03 -3.21
C PRO A 329 -24.60 5.54 -3.08
N MET A 330 -24.54 6.11 -1.86
CA MET A 330 -24.65 7.56 -1.66
C MET A 330 -23.54 8.32 -2.38
N PHE A 331 -22.30 7.83 -2.29
CA PHE A 331 -21.16 8.40 -3.04
C PHE A 331 -21.37 8.29 -4.55
N GLN A 332 -21.78 7.11 -5.04
CA GLN A 332 -22.05 6.89 -6.48
C GLN A 332 -23.15 7.78 -7.04
N ASN A 333 -24.12 8.16 -6.20
CA ASN A 333 -25.24 9.03 -6.59
C ASN A 333 -24.95 10.53 -6.38
N GLY A 334 -23.70 10.90 -5.99
CA GLY A 334 -23.32 12.30 -5.78
C GLY A 334 -23.85 12.92 -4.51
N GLN A 335 -24.21 12.13 -3.51
CA GLN A 335 -24.75 12.56 -2.21
C GLN A 335 -23.62 12.68 -1.14
N VAL A 336 -22.45 12.10 -1.40
CA VAL A 336 -21.28 12.19 -0.55
C VAL A 336 -20.09 12.66 -1.38
N LEU A 337 -19.31 13.62 -0.85
CA LEU A 337 -18.17 14.21 -1.55
C LEU A 337 -16.94 13.31 -1.52
N PHE A 338 -16.53 12.82 -0.35
CA PHE A 338 -15.34 12.01 -0.14
C PHE A 338 -15.67 10.61 0.38
N ALA A 339 -15.03 9.60 -0.18
CA ALA A 339 -15.13 8.20 0.23
C ALA A 339 -13.75 7.66 0.68
N PRO A 340 -13.34 7.85 1.96
CA PRO A 340 -12.13 7.26 2.51
C PRO A 340 -12.27 5.74 2.60
N THR A 341 -11.58 5.03 1.70
CA THR A 341 -11.69 3.57 1.54
C THR A 341 -10.36 2.96 1.07
N TRP A 342 -10.41 1.99 0.17
CA TRP A 342 -9.25 1.27 -0.39
C TRP A 342 -9.33 1.25 -1.91
N LEU A 343 -8.18 1.10 -2.57
CA LEU A 343 -8.12 1.06 -4.03
C LEU A 343 -9.04 -0.01 -4.67
N ARG A 344 -9.32 -1.12 -3.97
CA ARG A 344 -10.25 -2.17 -4.47
C ARG A 344 -11.64 -1.65 -4.82
N TYR A 345 -12.07 -0.53 -4.27
CA TYR A 345 -13.36 0.06 -4.60
C TYR A 345 -13.40 0.73 -5.97
N ALA A 346 -12.26 0.87 -6.65
CA ALA A 346 -12.22 1.22 -8.06
C ALA A 346 -13.10 0.29 -8.91
N ASP A 347 -13.11 -1.01 -8.60
CA ASP A 347 -13.98 -2.01 -9.25
C ASP A 347 -15.48 -1.68 -9.06
N THR A 348 -15.86 -1.13 -7.90
CA THR A 348 -17.23 -0.72 -7.59
C THR A 348 -17.61 0.59 -8.26
N PHE A 349 -16.67 1.52 -8.39
CA PHE A 349 -16.92 2.87 -8.92
C PHE A 349 -16.74 2.98 -10.43
N ARG A 350 -16.18 1.97 -11.09
CA ARG A 350 -15.93 1.98 -12.55
C ARG A 350 -17.16 2.28 -13.41
N ASP A 351 -18.36 1.97 -12.90
CA ASP A 351 -19.62 2.17 -13.60
C ASP A 351 -20.40 3.44 -13.14
N MET A 352 -19.74 4.30 -12.30
CA MET A 352 -20.33 5.59 -11.93
C MET A 352 -20.63 6.45 -13.16
N LYS A 353 -21.70 7.24 -13.07
CA LYS A 353 -22.07 8.18 -14.13
C LYS A 353 -21.30 9.48 -14.04
N THR A 354 -20.96 9.88 -12.81
CA THR A 354 -20.18 11.07 -12.48
C THR A 354 -18.70 10.74 -12.40
N ASP A 355 -17.84 11.69 -12.74
CA ASP A 355 -16.39 11.53 -12.62
C ASP A 355 -15.97 11.59 -11.15
N TYR A 356 -14.97 10.78 -10.82
CA TYR A 356 -14.32 10.82 -9.51
C TYR A 356 -12.81 10.97 -9.66
N GLY A 357 -12.16 11.50 -8.63
CA GLY A 357 -10.72 11.48 -8.49
C GLY A 357 -10.31 10.58 -7.32
N ILE A 358 -9.01 10.29 -7.23
CA ILE A 358 -8.40 9.50 -6.15
C ILE A 358 -7.26 10.32 -5.57
N VAL A 359 -7.22 10.49 -4.25
CA VAL A 359 -6.11 11.11 -3.52
C VAL A 359 -5.63 10.22 -2.38
N CYS A 360 -4.39 10.41 -1.95
CA CYS A 360 -3.85 9.71 -0.79
C CYS A 360 -4.59 10.12 0.51
N MET A 361 -4.36 9.38 1.59
CA MET A 361 -4.84 9.77 2.92
C MET A 361 -4.19 11.09 3.33
N PRO A 362 -4.93 11.99 4.02
CA PRO A 362 -4.39 13.26 4.47
C PRO A 362 -3.33 13.07 5.56
N LYS A 363 -2.24 13.80 5.47
CA LYS A 363 -1.21 13.86 6.51
C LYS A 363 -1.63 14.76 7.67
N PHE A 364 -0.96 14.66 8.83
CA PHE A 364 -1.31 15.50 9.98
C PHE A 364 -0.81 16.94 9.79
N LEU A 365 0.50 17.12 9.58
CA LEU A 365 1.13 18.44 9.39
C LEU A 365 1.61 18.59 7.94
N GLU A 366 1.66 19.83 7.44
CA GLU A 366 2.22 20.11 6.11
C GLU A 366 3.68 19.64 5.96
N SER A 367 4.43 19.59 7.06
CA SER A 367 5.82 19.12 7.10
C SER A 367 5.97 17.60 7.10
N ASP A 368 4.89 16.85 7.31
CA ASP A 368 4.92 15.39 7.30
C ASP A 368 4.98 14.86 5.86
N GLU A 369 5.48 13.63 5.69
CA GLU A 369 5.35 12.88 4.45
C GLU A 369 3.98 12.20 4.38
N TYR A 370 3.48 11.96 3.16
CA TYR A 370 2.29 11.15 2.96
C TYR A 370 2.58 9.69 3.31
N SER A 371 1.59 9.03 3.89
CA SER A 371 1.69 7.65 4.34
C SER A 371 0.43 6.88 3.98
N THR A 372 0.57 5.73 3.36
CA THR A 372 -0.54 4.89 2.94
C THR A 372 -0.56 3.58 3.72
N LEU A 373 -1.47 3.46 4.69
CA LEU A 373 -1.65 2.19 5.39
C LEU A 373 -2.21 1.13 4.44
N VAL A 374 -1.56 -0.03 4.39
CA VAL A 374 -2.11 -1.22 3.75
C VAL A 374 -3.09 -1.89 4.71
N HIS A 375 -4.32 -2.14 4.28
CA HIS A 375 -5.34 -2.82 5.08
C HIS A 375 -4.88 -4.23 5.46
N ASP A 376 -5.12 -4.65 6.71
CA ASP A 376 -4.73 -5.97 7.23
C ASP A 376 -5.42 -7.18 6.58
N GLY A 377 -6.38 -6.92 5.69
CA GLY A 377 -7.00 -7.90 4.80
C GLY A 377 -6.17 -8.25 3.57
N THR A 378 -4.98 -7.69 3.43
CA THR A 378 -4.04 -8.04 2.36
C THR A 378 -3.57 -9.48 2.47
N THR A 379 -3.08 -10.03 1.35
CA THR A 379 -2.37 -11.31 1.32
C THR A 379 -0.87 -11.12 1.36
N VAL A 380 -0.20 -12.12 1.86
CA VAL A 380 1.25 -12.30 1.84
C VAL A 380 1.57 -13.64 1.24
N PHE A 381 2.70 -13.75 0.56
CA PHE A 381 3.19 -15.03 0.09
C PHE A 381 4.13 -15.65 1.13
N VAL A 382 3.95 -16.95 1.38
CA VAL A 382 4.75 -17.74 2.33
C VAL A 382 5.13 -19.08 1.71
N ALA A 383 6.31 -19.59 2.04
CA ALA A 383 6.71 -20.95 1.68
C ALA A 383 6.69 -21.85 2.91
N PRO A 384 5.97 -22.98 2.89
CA PRO A 384 5.98 -23.96 3.95
C PRO A 384 7.38 -24.57 4.17
N THR A 385 7.80 -24.76 5.42
CA THR A 385 9.08 -25.44 5.74
C THR A 385 9.10 -26.91 5.34
N THR A 386 7.94 -27.49 5.01
CA THR A 386 7.83 -28.86 4.46
C THR A 386 8.28 -28.95 3.00
N SER A 387 8.19 -27.88 2.20
CA SER A 387 8.70 -27.86 0.83
C SER A 387 10.23 -27.87 0.80
N LYS A 388 10.80 -28.61 -0.15
CA LYS A 388 12.26 -28.72 -0.38
C LYS A 388 12.72 -27.97 -1.63
N LYS A 389 11.83 -27.24 -2.30
CA LYS A 389 12.09 -26.57 -3.59
C LYS A 389 12.47 -25.09 -3.40
N THR A 390 13.22 -24.76 -2.35
CA THR A 390 13.51 -23.37 -1.95
C THR A 390 14.04 -22.51 -3.08
N ASP A 391 15.04 -22.99 -3.83
CA ASP A 391 15.60 -22.25 -4.97
C ASP A 391 14.55 -21.94 -6.04
N MET A 392 13.71 -22.92 -6.37
CA MET A 392 12.65 -22.73 -7.36
C MET A 392 11.58 -21.76 -6.85
N ILE A 393 11.23 -21.82 -5.54
CA ILE A 393 10.27 -20.92 -4.90
C ILE A 393 10.77 -19.48 -4.96
N GLY A 394 12.03 -19.22 -4.58
CA GLY A 394 12.63 -17.87 -4.61
C GLY A 394 12.62 -17.28 -6.01
N ALA A 395 13.06 -18.06 -7.02
CA ALA A 395 13.03 -17.63 -8.42
C ALA A 395 11.62 -17.33 -8.94
N VAL A 396 10.62 -18.15 -8.56
CA VAL A 396 9.21 -17.93 -8.93
C VAL A 396 8.67 -16.67 -8.26
N CYS A 397 8.97 -16.43 -6.97
CA CYS A 397 8.52 -15.23 -6.27
C CYS A 397 9.12 -13.95 -6.89
N GLU A 398 10.41 -13.96 -7.22
CA GLU A 398 11.06 -12.84 -7.91
C GLU A 398 10.42 -12.56 -9.28
N ALA A 399 10.17 -13.63 -10.05
CA ALA A 399 9.54 -13.50 -11.36
C ALA A 399 8.08 -13.01 -11.24
N PHE A 400 7.30 -13.49 -10.26
CA PHE A 400 5.95 -13.01 -10.00
C PHE A 400 5.93 -11.53 -9.69
N ALA A 401 6.76 -11.09 -8.74
CA ALA A 401 6.82 -9.70 -8.32
C ALA A 401 7.24 -8.78 -9.48
N PHE A 402 8.27 -9.18 -10.25
CA PHE A 402 8.74 -8.46 -11.42
C PHE A 402 7.65 -8.31 -12.51
N TYR A 403 7.02 -9.43 -12.93
CA TYR A 403 6.01 -9.36 -13.98
C TYR A 403 4.71 -8.66 -13.52
N ASN A 404 4.34 -8.79 -12.24
CA ASN A 404 3.26 -8.00 -11.69
C ASN A 404 3.58 -6.49 -11.76
N TYR A 405 4.78 -6.08 -11.32
CA TYR A 405 5.23 -4.68 -11.40
C TYR A 405 5.17 -4.13 -12.84
N LYS A 406 5.58 -4.95 -13.81
CA LYS A 406 5.64 -4.58 -15.25
C LYS A 406 4.28 -4.55 -15.93
N SER A 407 3.33 -5.41 -15.54
CA SER A 407 2.11 -5.64 -16.33
C SER A 407 0.83 -5.66 -15.50
N VAL A 408 0.75 -6.41 -14.39
CA VAL A 408 -0.51 -6.55 -13.63
C VAL A 408 -0.84 -5.27 -12.86
N THR A 409 0.15 -4.64 -12.24
CA THR A 409 -0.01 -3.35 -11.54
C THR A 409 -0.46 -2.24 -12.49
N PRO A 410 0.17 -2.03 -13.67
CA PRO A 410 -0.34 -1.10 -14.66
C PRO A 410 -1.74 -1.43 -15.16
N ALA A 411 -2.06 -2.72 -15.39
CA ALA A 411 -3.39 -3.14 -15.80
C ALA A 411 -4.45 -2.79 -14.75
N TYR A 412 -4.14 -2.99 -13.47
CA TYR A 412 -5.01 -2.60 -12.37
C TYR A 412 -5.18 -1.08 -12.27
N TYR A 413 -4.10 -0.32 -12.44
CA TYR A 413 -4.17 1.14 -12.50
C TYR A 413 -5.04 1.61 -13.69
N GLU A 414 -4.92 0.96 -14.86
CA GLU A 414 -5.79 1.29 -16.00
C GLU A 414 -7.27 1.07 -15.67
N VAL A 415 -7.63 0.02 -14.94
CA VAL A 415 -9.00 -0.22 -14.47
C VAL A 415 -9.43 0.86 -13.47
N ALA A 416 -8.59 1.20 -12.52
CA ALA A 416 -8.85 2.26 -11.53
C ALA A 416 -8.95 3.64 -12.21
N LEU A 417 -8.17 3.86 -13.28
CA LEU A 417 -8.15 5.10 -14.08
C LEU A 417 -9.24 5.17 -15.16
N LYS A 418 -9.92 4.08 -15.49
CA LYS A 418 -11.05 4.05 -16.44
C LYS A 418 -12.28 4.83 -15.97
N VAL A 419 -12.08 5.84 -15.16
CA VAL A 419 -12.97 6.97 -15.07
C VAL A 419 -13.04 7.61 -16.45
N LYS A 420 -14.22 7.68 -17.01
CA LYS A 420 -14.55 7.93 -18.42
C LYS A 420 -13.86 9.12 -19.10
N TYR A 421 -13.12 9.97 -18.37
CA TYR A 421 -12.65 11.26 -18.90
C TYR A 421 -11.30 11.76 -18.38
N SER A 422 -10.61 11.06 -17.49
CA SER A 422 -9.35 11.56 -16.97
C SER A 422 -8.18 10.64 -17.38
N ARG A 423 -7.66 10.85 -18.58
CA ARG A 423 -6.24 10.57 -18.91
C ARG A 423 -5.38 11.68 -18.29
N ASP A 424 -5.63 11.93 -17.01
CA ASP A 424 -5.02 13.01 -16.27
C ASP A 424 -3.72 12.46 -15.67
N ASP A 425 -2.60 13.05 -16.06
CA ASP A 425 -1.28 12.74 -15.50
C ASP A 425 -1.27 12.83 -13.97
N ALA A 426 -2.17 13.66 -13.38
CA ALA A 426 -2.32 13.83 -11.95
C ALA A 426 -2.81 12.56 -11.24
N THR A 427 -3.78 11.83 -11.82
CA THR A 427 -4.26 10.58 -11.20
C THR A 427 -3.18 9.49 -11.23
N ALA A 428 -2.41 9.37 -12.32
CA ALA A 428 -1.30 8.43 -12.39
C ALA A 428 -0.24 8.72 -11.33
N GLN A 429 0.18 10.00 -11.20
CA GLN A 429 1.10 10.44 -10.16
C GLN A 429 0.56 10.18 -8.75
N MET A 430 -0.75 10.34 -8.55
CA MET A 430 -1.39 10.05 -7.26
C MET A 430 -1.36 8.56 -6.91
N LEU A 431 -1.61 7.67 -7.87
CA LEU A 431 -1.52 6.22 -7.64
C LEU A 431 -0.07 5.79 -7.37
N ASP A 432 0.91 6.40 -8.05
CA ASP A 432 2.32 6.14 -7.76
C ASP A 432 2.72 6.66 -6.37
N LEU A 433 2.20 7.81 -5.93
CA LEU A 433 2.39 8.31 -4.57
C LEU A 433 1.77 7.35 -3.52
N ILE A 434 0.52 6.92 -3.74
CA ILE A 434 -0.18 5.97 -2.86
C ILE A 434 0.61 4.65 -2.75
N HIS A 435 1.11 4.14 -3.88
CA HIS A 435 1.89 2.90 -3.91
C HIS A 435 3.26 3.05 -3.23
N SER A 436 4.01 4.10 -3.56
CA SER A 436 5.36 4.33 -3.02
C SER A 436 5.38 4.70 -1.54
N SER A 437 4.29 5.25 -1.01
CA SER A 437 4.11 5.57 0.41
C SER A 437 3.46 4.44 1.23
N ALA A 438 3.25 3.28 0.61
CA ALA A 438 2.59 2.13 1.22
C ALA A 438 3.43 1.50 2.33
N PHE A 439 2.83 1.32 3.51
CA PHE A 439 3.50 0.77 4.67
C PHE A 439 2.53 -0.03 5.55
N THR A 440 3.10 -0.72 6.52
CA THR A 440 2.40 -1.22 7.71
C THR A 440 3.16 -0.80 8.96
N ASN A 441 2.65 -1.16 10.14
CA ASN A 441 3.33 -0.93 11.41
C ASN A 441 3.17 -2.16 12.30
N PHE A 442 4.22 -2.57 13.00
CA PHE A 442 4.19 -3.75 13.84
C PHE A 442 3.01 -3.72 14.82
N GLY A 443 2.78 -2.60 15.49
CA GLY A 443 1.66 -2.45 16.40
C GLY A 443 0.29 -2.59 15.71
N TYR A 444 0.15 -2.20 14.45
CA TYR A 444 -1.06 -2.44 13.67
C TYR A 444 -1.24 -3.92 13.34
N VAL A 445 -0.19 -4.58 12.87
CA VAL A 445 -0.22 -6.01 12.54
C VAL A 445 -0.60 -6.85 13.76
N TYR A 446 -0.07 -6.52 14.93
CA TYR A 446 -0.27 -7.24 16.18
C TYR A 446 -1.27 -6.58 17.14
N ALA A 447 -2.14 -5.69 16.64
CA ALA A 447 -3.07 -4.92 17.48
C ALA A 447 -3.93 -5.79 18.41
N SER A 448 -4.34 -6.98 17.97
CA SER A 448 -5.12 -7.91 18.80
C SER A 448 -4.33 -8.46 19.99
N GLN A 449 -3.04 -8.67 19.84
CA GLN A 449 -2.14 -9.10 20.91
C GLN A 449 -1.80 -7.95 21.87
N LEU A 450 -1.88 -6.70 21.40
CA LEU A 450 -1.62 -5.49 22.16
C LEU A 450 -2.92 -4.87 22.74
N ASP A 451 -3.90 -5.70 23.12
CA ASP A 451 -5.20 -5.32 23.71
C ASP A 451 -5.96 -4.25 22.88
N GLY A 452 -5.74 -4.20 21.58
CA GLY A 452 -6.35 -3.24 20.67
C GLY A 452 -5.86 -1.80 20.81
N LEU A 453 -4.93 -1.51 21.71
CA LEU A 453 -4.41 -0.16 21.97
C LEU A 453 -3.90 0.51 20.69
N THR A 454 -3.12 -0.22 19.90
CA THR A 454 -2.44 0.30 18.71
C THR A 454 -3.35 0.55 17.51
N SER A 455 -4.59 0.07 17.53
CA SER A 455 -5.59 0.40 16.51
C SER A 455 -6.33 1.72 16.77
N VAL A 456 -6.28 2.23 18.01
CA VAL A 456 -6.97 3.48 18.46
C VAL A 456 -8.52 3.43 18.31
N ARG A 457 -9.07 2.33 17.82
CA ARG A 457 -10.52 2.20 17.53
C ARG A 457 -11.39 2.41 18.77
N GLU A 458 -11.05 1.79 19.90
CA GLU A 458 -11.83 1.90 21.13
C GLU A 458 -11.95 3.34 21.63
N PHE A 459 -10.89 4.13 21.47
CA PHE A 459 -10.93 5.55 21.82
C PHE A 459 -12.03 6.26 21.04
N VAL A 460 -12.09 6.07 19.72
CA VAL A 460 -13.10 6.69 18.85
C VAL A 460 -14.49 6.06 19.05
N VAL A 461 -14.58 4.73 19.17
CA VAL A 461 -15.86 4.05 19.36
C VAL A 461 -16.57 4.52 20.63
N ASN A 462 -15.82 4.66 21.72
CA ASN A 462 -16.38 5.05 23.03
C ASN A 462 -16.62 6.56 23.16
N GLY A 463 -16.23 7.36 22.16
CA GLY A 463 -16.34 8.81 22.20
C GLY A 463 -15.55 9.44 23.35
N ALA A 464 -14.41 8.84 23.71
CA ALA A 464 -13.56 9.34 24.76
C ALA A 464 -12.93 10.67 24.34
N GLU A 465 -13.01 11.67 25.21
CA GLU A 465 -12.41 12.99 24.98
C GLU A 465 -10.96 13.07 25.45
N ASP A 466 -10.56 12.23 26.42
CA ASP A 466 -9.24 12.20 27.03
C ASP A 466 -8.44 10.96 26.56
N PHE A 467 -7.62 11.19 25.53
CA PHE A 467 -6.72 10.17 24.98
C PHE A 467 -5.69 9.67 26.00
N ALA A 468 -5.17 10.56 26.85
CA ALA A 468 -4.15 10.19 27.84
C ALA A 468 -4.69 9.21 28.87
N SER A 469 -5.88 9.45 29.41
CA SER A 469 -6.53 8.55 30.35
C SER A 469 -6.91 7.22 29.72
N TRP A 470 -7.43 7.24 28.49
CA TRP A 470 -7.72 6.01 27.74
C TRP A 470 -6.44 5.19 27.50
N TYR A 471 -5.36 5.81 26.99
CA TYR A 471 -4.09 5.14 26.75
C TYR A 471 -3.55 4.50 28.03
N LYS A 472 -3.53 5.26 29.14
CA LYS A 472 -3.04 4.78 30.43
C LYS A 472 -3.80 3.56 30.96
N SER A 473 -5.08 3.45 30.65
CA SER A 473 -5.91 2.30 31.04
C SER A 473 -5.53 1.02 30.29
N LYS A 474 -4.92 1.11 29.10
CA LYS A 474 -4.58 0.02 28.20
C LYS A 474 -3.08 -0.35 28.20
N GLU A 475 -2.21 0.60 28.56
CA GLU A 475 -0.76 0.52 28.41
C GLU A 475 -0.16 -0.76 28.98
N SER A 476 -0.53 -1.13 30.21
CA SER A 476 0.03 -2.31 30.89
C SER A 476 -0.31 -3.62 30.17
N ALA A 477 -1.53 -3.77 29.67
CA ALA A 477 -1.94 -4.95 28.92
C ALA A 477 -1.25 -5.00 27.54
N ALA A 478 -1.14 -3.87 26.88
CA ALA A 478 -0.43 -3.77 25.59
C ALA A 478 1.06 -4.09 25.72
N LEU A 479 1.74 -3.59 26.76
CA LEU A 479 3.15 -3.90 27.01
C LEU A 479 3.35 -5.39 27.34
N ALA A 480 2.46 -6.02 28.11
CA ALA A 480 2.51 -7.44 28.39
C ALA A 480 2.33 -8.27 27.10
N GLY A 481 1.35 -7.93 26.27
CA GLY A 481 1.14 -8.59 24.99
C GLY A 481 2.32 -8.39 24.03
N LEU A 482 2.90 -7.19 23.98
CA LEU A 482 4.10 -6.93 23.18
C LEU A 482 5.28 -7.81 23.63
N ALA A 483 5.50 -7.92 24.93
CA ALA A 483 6.55 -8.78 25.47
C ALA A 483 6.30 -10.26 25.14
N GLU A 484 5.06 -10.73 25.17
CA GLU A 484 4.70 -12.09 24.76
C GLU A 484 5.01 -12.33 23.28
N VAL A 485 4.61 -11.41 22.39
CA VAL A 485 4.94 -11.53 20.96
C VAL A 485 6.46 -11.54 20.75
N ILE A 486 7.22 -10.67 21.39
CA ILE A 486 8.68 -10.65 21.26
C ILE A 486 9.28 -11.99 21.71
N GLU A 487 8.78 -12.57 22.82
CA GLU A 487 9.27 -13.84 23.34
C GLU A 487 9.05 -15.00 22.36
N THR A 488 7.92 -15.02 21.64
CA THR A 488 7.64 -16.09 20.66
C THR A 488 8.65 -16.12 19.51
N TYR A 489 9.31 -15.00 19.21
CA TYR A 489 10.33 -14.93 18.16
C TYR A 489 11.73 -15.35 18.61
N LYS A 490 12.00 -15.48 19.93
CA LYS A 490 13.34 -15.84 20.43
C LYS A 490 13.76 -17.28 20.11
N GLY A 491 12.81 -18.17 19.91
CA GLY A 491 13.05 -19.58 19.57
C GLY A 491 13.07 -19.89 18.08
N ILE A 492 12.90 -18.89 17.23
CA ILE A 492 12.90 -19.09 15.79
C ILE A 492 14.34 -18.92 15.28
N ASP A 493 14.94 -20.03 14.81
CA ASP A 493 16.21 -20.00 14.09
C ASP A 493 16.04 -19.23 12.77
N GLY A 494 16.96 -18.29 12.48
CA GLY A 494 16.92 -17.44 11.30
C GLY A 494 17.25 -18.20 10.02
#